data_d3571f218adb04594b3fadec456bd3e6
#
_entry.id   d3571f218adb04594b3fadec456bd3e6
#
_cell.length_a   1.000
_cell.length_b   1.000
_cell.length_c   1.000
_cell.angle_alpha   90.00
_cell.angle_beta   90.00
_cell.angle_gamma   90.00
#
_symmetry.space_group_name_H-M   'P 1'
#
loop_
_entity.id
_entity.type
_entity.pdbx_description
1 polymer ?
#
loop_
_entity_poly.entity_id
_entity_poly.type
_entity_poly.pdbx_seq_one_letter_code
_entity_poly.pdbx_strand_id
1 'polypeptide(L)'
;AENISKKFNQRKFNTYANPFGVTYNPLSIERQILNIIDKKKFTKEDIFQDKNSLLWHSFEAHSSLSQNSQEISLSRLNAAIEKANKFLKKTDVVFITLGTSFVYFLKETNQVVSNCHKQPSNSFLRKLISVEDASNALGNIANKRHECNKDLRIIFTVSPIRHLNDGMQANTISKSILQLSIYNLLQKDIPYGGY
;
A
#
# COMPACT_ATOMS: atom_id res chain seq x y z
N ALA A 1 -7.18 -7.90 3.90
CA ALA A 1 -7.95 -6.69 4.22
C ALA A 1 -9.40 -6.77 3.73
N GLU A 2 -9.69 -7.12 2.46
CA GLU A 2 -11.07 -7.13 1.93
C GLU A 2 -12.02 -8.07 2.69
N ASN A 3 -11.59 -9.29 3.02
CA ASN A 3 -12.42 -10.24 3.77
C ASN A 3 -12.72 -9.72 5.19
N ILE A 4 -11.77 -9.04 5.81
CA ILE A 4 -11.97 -8.40 7.12
C ILE A 4 -13.01 -7.28 6.97
N SER A 5 -12.84 -6.40 5.99
CA SER A 5 -13.78 -5.30 5.71
C SER A 5 -15.20 -5.83 5.46
N LYS A 6 -15.35 -6.87 4.62
CA LYS A 6 -16.67 -7.49 4.36
C LYS A 6 -17.34 -8.01 5.64
N LYS A 7 -16.58 -8.69 6.52
CA LYS A 7 -17.11 -9.20 7.80
C LYS A 7 -17.51 -8.08 8.76
N PHE A 8 -16.74 -6.99 8.83
CA PHE A 8 -17.10 -5.82 9.61
C PHE A 8 -18.35 -5.12 9.07
N ASN A 9 -18.45 -4.95 7.74
CA ASN A 9 -19.65 -4.39 7.10
C ASN A 9 -20.92 -5.21 7.41
N GLN A 10 -20.84 -6.55 7.40
CA GLN A 10 -21.94 -7.43 7.78
C GLN A 10 -22.41 -7.19 9.23
N ARG A 11 -21.51 -6.70 10.09
CA ARG A 11 -21.78 -6.33 11.48
C ARG A 11 -22.09 -4.84 11.66
N LYS A 12 -22.43 -4.13 10.57
CA LYS A 12 -22.79 -2.71 10.53
C LYS A 12 -21.68 -1.74 10.93
N PHE A 13 -20.41 -2.16 10.92
CA PHE A 13 -19.29 -1.22 11.03
C PHE A 13 -19.11 -0.50 9.70
N ASN A 14 -18.83 0.81 9.78
CA ASN A 14 -18.46 1.59 8.59
C ASN A 14 -17.02 1.27 8.21
N THR A 15 -16.80 0.69 7.03
CA THR A 15 -15.46 0.30 6.56
C THR A 15 -15.15 0.80 5.16
N TYR A 16 -13.88 1.08 4.93
CA TYR A 16 -13.35 1.42 3.62
C TYR A 16 -12.02 0.70 3.42
N ALA A 17 -11.87 -0.05 2.33
CA ALA A 17 -10.70 -0.89 2.09
C ALA A 17 -10.06 -0.56 0.75
N ASN A 18 -8.73 -0.61 0.72
CA ASN A 18 -7.89 -0.59 -0.48
C ASN A 18 -8.25 0.53 -1.47
N PRO A 19 -8.16 1.82 -1.09
CA PRO A 19 -8.55 2.93 -1.95
C PRO A 19 -7.84 2.96 -3.30
N PHE A 20 -6.61 2.43 -3.38
CA PHE A 20 -5.82 2.31 -4.60
C PHE A 20 -5.74 0.87 -5.14
N GLY A 21 -6.59 -0.03 -4.62
CA GLY A 21 -6.52 -1.45 -4.88
C GLY A 21 -5.64 -2.20 -3.90
N VAL A 22 -5.54 -3.52 -4.09
CA VAL A 22 -4.82 -4.39 -3.16
C VAL A 22 -3.32 -4.18 -3.28
N THR A 23 -2.65 -3.93 -2.16
CA THR A 23 -1.21 -3.73 -2.03
C THR A 23 -0.67 -4.62 -0.92
N TYR A 24 0.54 -5.18 -1.09
CA TYR A 24 1.03 -6.25 -0.23
C TYR A 24 2.35 -5.93 0.49
N ASN A 25 3.18 -5.02 -0.01
CA ASN A 25 4.49 -4.75 0.54
C ASN A 25 4.52 -3.45 1.36
N PRO A 26 5.42 -3.35 2.37
CA PRO A 26 5.47 -2.20 3.27
C PRO A 26 5.67 -0.86 2.57
N LEU A 27 6.61 -0.77 1.60
CA LEU A 27 6.96 0.50 0.95
C LEU A 27 5.81 1.07 0.10
N SER A 28 5.11 0.20 -0.64
CA SER A 28 3.94 0.63 -1.41
C SER A 28 2.78 1.06 -0.51
N ILE A 29 2.58 0.37 0.63
CA ILE A 29 1.55 0.72 1.61
C ILE A 29 1.89 2.05 2.29
N GLU A 30 3.13 2.24 2.71
CA GLU A 30 3.62 3.51 3.25
C GLU A 30 3.31 4.65 2.29
N ARG A 31 3.77 4.53 1.05
CA ARG A 31 3.57 5.57 0.02
C ARG A 31 2.09 5.91 -0.17
N GLN A 32 1.22 4.90 -0.24
CA GLN A 32 -0.23 5.13 -0.39
C GLN A 32 -0.83 5.84 0.83
N ILE A 33 -0.46 5.44 2.04
CA ILE A 33 -0.97 6.05 3.27
C ILE A 33 -0.47 7.50 3.43
N LEU A 34 0.82 7.75 3.17
CA LEU A 34 1.39 9.10 3.22
C LEU A 34 0.72 10.00 2.18
N ASN A 35 0.53 9.53 0.95
CA ASN A 35 -0.19 10.26 -0.09
C ASN A 35 -1.63 10.62 0.33
N ILE A 36 -2.32 9.73 1.06
CA ILE A 36 -3.65 9.99 1.59
C ILE A 36 -3.60 11.07 2.68
N ILE A 37 -2.66 10.98 3.62
CA ILE A 37 -2.51 11.93 4.73
C ILE A 37 -2.16 13.32 4.19
N ASP A 38 -1.18 13.40 3.30
CA ASP A 38 -0.67 14.63 2.69
C ASP A 38 -1.59 15.19 1.60
N LYS A 39 -2.67 14.47 1.26
CA LYS A 39 -3.60 14.81 0.16
C LYS A 39 -2.87 15.04 -1.16
N LYS A 40 -1.96 14.14 -1.51
CA LYS A 40 -1.24 14.22 -2.77
C LYS A 40 -2.21 14.48 -3.92
N LYS A 41 -1.88 15.45 -4.77
CA LYS A 41 -2.57 15.68 -6.02
C LYS A 41 -1.82 14.97 -7.15
N PHE A 42 -2.45 13.97 -7.74
CA PHE A 42 -1.93 13.30 -8.94
C PHE A 42 -2.01 14.23 -10.13
N THR A 43 -0.91 14.26 -10.90
CA THR A 43 -0.74 15.07 -12.09
C THR A 43 -0.42 14.20 -13.32
N LYS A 44 -0.20 14.80 -14.48
CA LYS A 44 0.09 14.08 -15.71
C LYS A 44 1.38 13.25 -15.63
N GLU A 45 2.33 13.68 -14.81
CA GLU A 45 3.61 13.01 -14.57
C GLU A 45 3.47 11.74 -13.72
N ASP A 46 2.34 11.57 -13.00
CA ASP A 46 2.08 10.38 -12.18
C ASP A 46 1.38 9.24 -12.94
N ILE A 47 1.04 9.46 -14.20
CA ILE A 47 0.32 8.51 -15.04
C ILE A 47 0.99 8.31 -16.40
N PHE A 48 0.78 7.16 -16.99
CA PHE A 48 1.27 6.82 -18.33
C PHE A 48 0.19 6.09 -19.12
N GLN A 49 0.25 6.18 -20.45
CA GLN A 49 -0.63 5.42 -21.32
C GLN A 49 0.04 4.10 -21.71
N ASP A 50 -0.65 2.99 -21.48
CA ASP A 50 -0.20 1.69 -22.01
C ASP A 50 -0.50 1.60 -23.51
N LYS A 51 0.52 1.28 -24.29
CA LYS A 51 0.45 1.24 -25.77
C LYS A 51 -0.50 0.15 -26.29
N ASN A 52 -0.69 -0.93 -25.53
CA ASN A 52 -1.51 -2.06 -25.98
C ASN A 52 -2.98 -1.87 -25.62
N SER A 53 -3.26 -1.50 -24.38
CA SER A 53 -4.64 -1.33 -23.89
C SER A 53 -5.19 0.07 -24.14
N LEU A 54 -4.33 1.05 -24.47
CA LEU A 54 -4.64 2.48 -24.58
C LEU A 54 -5.20 3.09 -23.29
N LEU A 55 -5.11 2.37 -22.18
CA LEU A 55 -5.55 2.85 -20.86
C LEU A 55 -4.46 3.70 -20.20
N TRP A 56 -4.91 4.68 -19.44
CA TRP A 56 -4.05 5.48 -18.58
C TRP A 56 -3.93 4.83 -17.21
N HIS A 57 -2.70 4.56 -16.77
CA HIS A 57 -2.34 3.87 -15.54
C HIS A 57 -1.50 4.76 -14.62
N SER A 58 -1.50 4.45 -13.34
CA SER A 58 -0.50 4.93 -12.39
C SER A 58 0.20 3.74 -11.72
N PHE A 59 1.51 3.78 -11.60
CA PHE A 59 2.27 2.75 -10.87
C PHE A 59 1.94 2.68 -9.38
N GLU A 60 1.21 3.67 -8.85
CA GLU A 60 0.78 3.71 -7.45
C GLU A 60 -0.58 3.03 -7.22
N ALA A 61 -1.34 2.70 -8.26
CA ALA A 61 -2.70 2.22 -8.15
C ALA A 61 -2.96 0.95 -8.96
N HIS A 62 -3.99 0.22 -8.57
CA HIS A 62 -4.48 -0.95 -9.29
C HIS A 62 -5.21 -0.55 -10.58
N SER A 63 -5.21 -1.45 -11.56
CA SER A 63 -5.86 -1.25 -12.88
C SER A 63 -7.34 -0.92 -12.82
N SER A 64 -8.02 -1.18 -11.70
CA SER A 64 -9.42 -0.78 -11.50
C SER A 64 -9.64 0.74 -11.51
N LEU A 65 -8.58 1.54 -11.30
CA LEU A 65 -8.62 3.00 -11.39
C LEU A 65 -8.20 3.52 -12.77
N SER A 66 -7.72 2.65 -13.66
CA SER A 66 -7.29 3.02 -15.01
C SER A 66 -8.47 3.33 -15.92
N GLN A 67 -8.28 4.26 -16.85
CA GLN A 67 -9.31 4.73 -17.79
C GLN A 67 -8.73 4.99 -19.17
N ASN A 68 -9.60 5.10 -20.16
CA ASN A 68 -9.24 5.44 -21.53
C ASN A 68 -8.97 6.95 -21.75
N SER A 69 -9.32 7.82 -20.81
CA SER A 69 -8.99 9.24 -20.81
C SER A 69 -8.02 9.59 -19.68
N GLN A 70 -7.07 10.45 -19.99
CA GLN A 70 -6.08 10.98 -19.05
C GLN A 70 -6.77 11.75 -17.90
N GLU A 71 -7.70 12.62 -18.29
CA GLU A 71 -8.44 13.48 -17.35
C GLU A 71 -9.30 12.64 -16.41
N ILE A 72 -9.98 11.61 -16.92
CA ILE A 72 -10.82 10.73 -16.11
C ILE A 72 -9.96 9.89 -15.15
N SER A 73 -8.80 9.40 -15.60
CA SER A 73 -7.86 8.69 -14.74
C SER A 73 -7.38 9.57 -13.59
N LEU A 74 -6.94 10.79 -13.88
CA LEU A 74 -6.51 11.76 -12.87
C LEU A 74 -7.64 12.11 -11.91
N SER A 75 -8.84 12.35 -12.43
CA SER A 75 -10.01 12.63 -11.61
C SER A 75 -10.33 11.50 -10.62
N ARG A 76 -10.25 10.23 -11.07
CA ARG A 76 -10.48 9.07 -10.21
C ARG A 76 -9.40 8.90 -9.15
N LEU A 77 -8.13 9.07 -9.49
CA LEU A 77 -7.02 9.00 -8.53
C LEU A 77 -7.16 10.07 -7.46
N ASN A 78 -7.42 11.31 -7.87
CA ASN A 78 -7.60 12.43 -6.95
C ASN A 78 -8.86 12.28 -6.08
N ALA A 79 -9.97 11.78 -6.65
CA ALA A 79 -11.17 11.47 -5.89
C ALA A 79 -10.94 10.34 -4.87
N ALA A 80 -10.09 9.34 -5.19
CA ALA A 80 -9.72 8.29 -4.26
C ALA A 80 -8.93 8.85 -3.07
N ILE A 81 -7.96 9.78 -3.30
CA ILE A 81 -7.25 10.51 -2.24
C ILE A 81 -8.22 11.25 -1.32
N GLU A 82 -9.07 12.07 -1.90
CA GLU A 82 -10.01 12.89 -1.12
C GLU A 82 -10.97 12.04 -0.27
N LYS A 83 -11.52 10.98 -0.88
CA LYS A 83 -12.40 10.04 -0.19
C LYS A 83 -11.68 9.31 0.94
N ALA A 84 -10.47 8.80 0.66
CA ALA A 84 -9.67 8.08 1.66
C ALA A 84 -9.24 9.00 2.81
N ASN A 85 -8.80 10.23 2.53
CA ASN A 85 -8.44 11.20 3.57
C ASN A 85 -9.63 11.56 4.47
N LYS A 86 -10.81 11.86 3.86
CA LYS A 86 -12.03 12.15 4.62
C LYS A 86 -12.45 10.97 5.51
N PHE A 87 -12.29 9.75 5.01
CA PHE A 87 -12.59 8.54 5.78
C PHE A 87 -11.58 8.34 6.92
N LEU A 88 -10.28 8.45 6.63
CA LEU A 88 -9.20 8.23 7.58
C LEU A 88 -9.30 9.16 8.81
N LYS A 89 -9.71 10.42 8.60
CA LYS A 89 -9.93 11.40 9.69
C LYS A 89 -10.97 10.98 10.74
N LYS A 90 -11.88 10.07 10.37
CA LYS A 90 -12.97 9.59 11.22
C LYS A 90 -12.80 8.09 11.57
N THR A 91 -11.65 7.52 11.25
CA THR A 91 -11.38 6.10 11.43
C THR A 91 -10.77 5.85 12.81
N ASP A 92 -11.35 4.91 13.56
CA ASP A 92 -10.81 4.48 14.84
C ASP A 92 -9.64 3.51 14.70
N VAL A 93 -9.72 2.60 13.70
CA VAL A 93 -8.73 1.53 13.51
C VAL A 93 -8.42 1.31 12.03
N VAL A 94 -7.14 1.26 11.69
CA VAL A 94 -6.63 0.83 10.39
C VAL A 94 -5.98 -0.54 10.51
N PHE A 95 -6.42 -1.50 9.68
CA PHE A 95 -5.78 -2.80 9.54
C PHE A 95 -4.83 -2.77 8.34
N ILE A 96 -3.55 -2.99 8.58
CA ILE A 96 -2.51 -3.11 7.54
C ILE A 96 -2.09 -4.57 7.46
N THR A 97 -2.47 -5.23 6.35
CA THR A 97 -2.13 -6.65 6.13
C THR A 97 -0.96 -6.75 5.16
N LEU A 98 0.20 -7.10 5.68
CA LEU A 98 1.42 -7.29 4.91
C LEU A 98 1.44 -8.67 4.24
N GLY A 99 1.76 -8.73 2.98
CA GLY A 99 1.76 -9.98 2.19
C GLY A 99 3.16 -10.46 1.82
N THR A 100 4.05 -9.56 1.47
CA THR A 100 5.40 -9.85 0.98
C THR A 100 6.35 -8.70 1.28
N SER A 101 7.64 -9.01 1.44
CA SER A 101 8.72 -8.03 1.45
C SER A 101 9.44 -7.90 0.10
N PHE A 102 8.95 -8.56 -0.95
CA PHE A 102 9.37 -8.28 -2.31
C PHE A 102 8.72 -6.99 -2.82
N VAL A 103 9.55 -6.09 -3.34
CA VAL A 103 9.13 -4.78 -3.86
C VAL A 103 9.63 -4.60 -5.29
N TYR A 104 8.80 -4.02 -6.13
CA TYR A 104 9.18 -3.60 -7.48
C TYR A 104 9.58 -2.13 -7.48
N PHE A 105 10.66 -1.83 -8.19
CA PHE A 105 11.15 -0.49 -8.43
C PHE A 105 11.22 -0.24 -9.94
N LEU A 106 10.80 0.92 -10.39
CA LEU A 106 11.02 1.33 -11.77
C LEU A 106 12.52 1.61 -11.96
N LYS A 107 13.18 0.95 -12.92
CA LYS A 107 14.63 1.06 -13.09
C LYS A 107 15.11 2.47 -13.41
N GLU A 108 14.30 3.20 -14.16
CA GLU A 108 14.64 4.54 -14.64
C GLU A 108 14.72 5.56 -13.49
N THR A 109 13.77 5.49 -12.55
CA THR A 109 13.60 6.49 -11.48
C THR A 109 13.88 5.95 -10.08
N ASN A 110 14.10 4.63 -9.94
CA ASN A 110 14.15 3.90 -8.67
C ASN A 110 12.89 4.09 -7.79
N GLN A 111 11.77 4.47 -8.41
CA GLN A 111 10.50 4.66 -7.74
C GLN A 111 9.86 3.33 -7.37
N VAL A 112 9.28 3.22 -6.17
CA VAL A 112 8.48 2.07 -5.75
C VAL A 112 7.24 1.94 -6.62
N VAL A 113 6.96 0.71 -7.07
CA VAL A 113 5.83 0.37 -7.93
C VAL A 113 4.87 -0.54 -7.18
N SER A 114 3.63 -0.10 -7.03
CA SER A 114 2.56 -0.91 -6.42
C SER A 114 1.92 -1.87 -7.42
N ASN A 115 1.86 -1.49 -8.70
CA ASN A 115 1.33 -2.32 -9.77
C ASN A 115 2.09 -2.07 -11.08
N CYS A 116 2.65 -3.12 -11.67
CA CYS A 116 3.42 -3.05 -12.92
C CYS A 116 2.55 -2.94 -14.18
N HIS A 117 1.23 -3.10 -14.08
CA HIS A 117 0.27 -3.00 -15.21
C HIS A 117 0.65 -3.83 -16.44
N LYS A 118 1.26 -5.00 -16.23
CA LYS A 118 1.76 -5.89 -17.30
C LYS A 118 2.79 -5.23 -18.24
N GLN A 119 3.39 -4.12 -17.81
CA GLN A 119 4.50 -3.51 -18.53
C GLN A 119 5.69 -4.48 -18.62
N PRO A 120 6.60 -4.33 -19.59
CA PRO A 120 7.74 -5.21 -19.79
C PRO A 120 8.55 -5.41 -18.48
N SER A 121 8.82 -6.65 -18.13
CA SER A 121 9.50 -6.99 -16.87
C SER A 121 10.90 -6.39 -16.75
N ASN A 122 11.57 -6.15 -17.89
CA ASN A 122 12.87 -5.50 -17.95
C ASN A 122 12.86 -4.02 -17.50
N SER A 123 11.70 -3.37 -17.43
CA SER A 123 11.54 -2.01 -16.90
C SER A 123 11.61 -1.94 -15.36
N PHE A 124 11.53 -3.08 -14.70
CA PHE A 124 11.48 -3.14 -13.24
C PHE A 124 12.66 -3.88 -12.66
N LEU A 125 13.02 -3.47 -11.44
CA LEU A 125 13.90 -4.21 -10.56
C LEU A 125 13.06 -4.72 -9.38
N ARG A 126 13.02 -6.04 -9.20
CA ARG A 126 12.35 -6.67 -8.07
C ARG A 126 13.37 -7.05 -7.01
N LYS A 127 13.21 -6.54 -5.79
CA LYS A 127 14.12 -6.77 -4.67
C LYS A 127 13.36 -7.27 -3.45
N LEU A 128 14.01 -8.11 -2.67
CA LEU A 128 13.66 -8.38 -1.28
C LEU A 128 14.21 -7.21 -0.45
N ILE A 129 13.34 -6.47 0.24
CA ILE A 129 13.77 -5.36 1.12
C ILE A 129 14.29 -5.88 2.45
N SER A 130 15.12 -5.09 3.12
CA SER A 130 15.64 -5.43 4.44
C SER A 130 14.57 -5.32 5.54
N VAL A 131 14.87 -5.89 6.72
CA VAL A 131 14.06 -5.68 7.93
C VAL A 131 14.03 -4.21 8.30
N GLU A 132 15.16 -3.51 8.13
CA GLU A 132 15.29 -2.08 8.42
C GLU A 132 14.40 -1.22 7.51
N ASP A 133 14.45 -1.45 6.18
CA ASP A 133 13.60 -0.73 5.23
C ASP A 133 12.11 -0.91 5.57
N ALA A 134 11.71 -2.15 5.85
CA ALA A 134 10.33 -2.46 6.20
C ALA A 134 9.93 -1.82 7.56
N SER A 135 10.81 -1.89 8.58
CA SER A 135 10.56 -1.25 9.89
C SER A 135 10.42 0.25 9.77
N ASN A 136 11.27 0.89 8.96
CA ASN A 136 11.23 2.33 8.73
C ASN A 136 9.91 2.74 8.04
N ALA A 137 9.49 1.99 7.01
CA ALA A 137 8.23 2.25 6.33
C ALA A 137 7.02 2.16 7.28
N LEU A 138 6.97 1.10 8.12
CA LEU A 138 5.91 0.95 9.11
C LEU A 138 5.96 2.03 10.19
N GLY A 139 7.17 2.42 10.62
CA GLY A 139 7.40 3.51 11.57
C GLY A 139 6.93 4.86 11.02
N ASN A 140 7.21 5.15 9.76
CA ASN A 140 6.76 6.38 9.11
C ASN A 140 5.22 6.46 9.08
N ILE A 141 4.54 5.35 8.75
CA ILE A 141 3.08 5.29 8.82
C ILE A 141 2.58 5.55 10.25
N ALA A 142 3.19 4.87 11.24
CA ALA A 142 2.79 4.97 12.64
C ALA A 142 2.97 6.39 13.19
N ASN A 143 4.05 7.08 12.82
CA ASN A 143 4.31 8.46 13.23
C ASN A 143 3.38 9.45 12.53
N LYS A 144 3.25 9.32 11.21
CA LYS A 144 2.49 10.28 10.39
C LYS A 144 0.98 10.23 10.65
N ARG A 145 0.44 9.11 11.18
CA ARG A 145 -1.00 8.97 11.45
C ARG A 145 -1.58 10.10 12.30
N HIS A 146 -0.80 10.60 13.26
CA HIS A 146 -1.22 11.66 14.18
C HIS A 146 -1.56 12.98 13.50
N GLU A 147 -1.00 13.24 12.32
CA GLU A 147 -1.34 14.42 11.51
C GLU A 147 -2.77 14.35 10.97
N CYS A 148 -3.29 13.15 10.80
CA CYS A 148 -4.64 12.93 10.27
C CYS A 148 -5.67 12.73 11.39
N ASN A 149 -5.35 11.87 12.36
CA ASN A 149 -6.22 11.55 13.49
C ASN A 149 -5.35 11.08 14.67
N LYS A 150 -5.36 11.83 15.77
CA LYS A 150 -4.55 11.54 16.97
C LYS A 150 -4.93 10.22 17.66
N ASP A 151 -6.19 9.83 17.56
CA ASP A 151 -6.75 8.63 18.21
C ASP A 151 -6.70 7.40 17.30
N LEU A 152 -6.19 7.53 16.08
CA LEU A 152 -6.12 6.44 15.13
C LEU A 152 -5.19 5.33 15.61
N ARG A 153 -5.73 4.14 15.75
CA ARG A 153 -4.98 2.92 16.06
C ARG A 153 -4.65 2.16 14.78
N ILE A 154 -3.44 1.61 14.72
CA ILE A 154 -3.01 0.77 13.58
C ILE A 154 -2.79 -0.64 14.09
N ILE A 155 -3.35 -1.63 13.39
CA ILE A 155 -3.13 -3.05 13.62
C ILE A 155 -2.40 -3.61 12.41
N PHE A 156 -1.16 -4.04 12.63
CA PHE A 156 -0.36 -4.74 11.63
C PHE A 156 -0.62 -6.23 11.68
N THR A 157 -0.82 -6.85 10.52
CA THR A 157 -0.93 -8.30 10.39
C THR A 157 -0.08 -8.81 9.24
N VAL A 158 0.41 -10.04 9.34
CA VAL A 158 1.12 -10.72 8.24
C VAL A 158 0.19 -11.78 7.66
N SER A 159 -0.08 -11.68 6.35
CA SER A 159 -0.91 -12.65 5.65
C SER A 159 -0.32 -14.05 5.70
N PRO A 160 -1.09 -15.09 6.05
CA PRO A 160 -0.62 -16.48 6.03
C PRO A 160 -0.51 -17.05 4.61
N ILE A 161 -1.04 -16.35 3.61
CA ILE A 161 -1.02 -16.82 2.22
C ILE A 161 0.43 -16.91 1.72
N ARG A 162 0.77 -18.07 1.15
CA ARG A 162 2.10 -18.34 0.60
C ARG A 162 2.17 -17.92 -0.86
N HIS A 163 3.21 -17.17 -1.21
CA HIS A 163 3.55 -16.82 -2.59
C HIS A 163 4.63 -17.78 -3.09
N LEU A 164 4.22 -18.88 -3.73
CA LEU A 164 5.13 -19.97 -4.10
C LEU A 164 5.92 -19.74 -5.39
N ASN A 165 5.62 -18.71 -6.15
CA ASN A 165 6.35 -18.38 -7.38
C ASN A 165 7.86 -18.16 -7.16
N ASP A 166 8.25 -17.74 -5.95
CA ASP A 166 9.65 -17.53 -5.56
C ASP A 166 10.26 -18.73 -4.84
N GLY A 167 9.49 -19.81 -4.67
CA GLY A 167 9.85 -20.98 -3.87
C GLY A 167 9.58 -20.81 -2.37
N MET A 168 9.58 -21.91 -1.66
CA MET A 168 9.24 -21.97 -0.23
C MET A 168 10.22 -21.16 0.64
N GLN A 169 11.50 -21.26 0.35
CA GLN A 169 12.55 -20.57 1.12
C GLN A 169 12.41 -19.06 1.01
N ALA A 170 12.28 -18.52 -0.21
CA ALA A 170 12.14 -17.09 -0.43
C ALA A 170 10.84 -16.54 0.19
N ASN A 171 9.75 -17.31 0.12
CA ASN A 171 8.52 -16.95 0.81
C ASN A 171 8.71 -16.89 2.34
N THR A 172 9.39 -17.87 2.92
CA THR A 172 9.66 -17.91 4.37
C THR A 172 10.50 -16.71 4.79
N ILE A 173 11.60 -16.41 4.10
CA ILE A 173 12.44 -15.24 4.35
C ILE A 173 11.62 -13.95 4.25
N SER A 174 10.83 -13.83 3.20
CA SER A 174 9.96 -12.65 3.02
C SER A 174 8.99 -12.45 4.18
N LYS A 175 8.36 -13.51 4.69
CA LYS A 175 7.46 -13.43 5.86
C LYS A 175 8.21 -13.12 7.15
N SER A 176 9.39 -13.71 7.36
CA SER A 176 10.24 -13.43 8.52
C SER A 176 10.67 -11.97 8.59
N ILE A 177 11.01 -11.36 7.44
CA ILE A 177 11.31 -9.93 7.35
C ILE A 177 10.11 -9.10 7.84
N LEU A 178 8.90 -9.40 7.39
CA LEU A 178 7.70 -8.68 7.80
C LEU A 178 7.41 -8.80 9.31
N GLN A 179 7.57 -10.01 9.86
CA GLN A 179 7.38 -10.26 11.29
C GLN A 179 8.41 -9.52 12.14
N LEU A 180 9.71 -9.62 11.77
CA LEU A 180 10.78 -8.90 12.46
C LEU A 180 10.62 -7.38 12.36
N SER A 181 10.13 -6.88 11.24
CA SER A 181 9.88 -5.45 11.07
C SER A 181 8.80 -4.92 12.02
N ILE A 182 7.73 -5.68 12.20
CA ILE A 182 6.69 -5.35 13.18
C ILE A 182 7.28 -5.44 14.60
N TYR A 183 8.02 -6.51 14.91
CA TYR A 183 8.66 -6.67 16.22
C TYR A 183 9.60 -5.49 16.54
N ASN A 184 10.46 -5.09 15.60
CA ASN A 184 11.35 -3.94 15.78
C ASN A 184 10.59 -2.62 16.02
N LEU A 185 9.44 -2.46 15.37
CA LEU A 185 8.57 -1.32 15.59
C LEU A 185 8.03 -1.29 17.03
N LEU A 186 7.67 -2.47 17.59
CA LEU A 186 7.24 -2.64 18.97
C LEU A 186 8.31 -2.21 19.98
N GLN A 187 9.58 -2.53 19.70
CA GLN A 187 10.68 -2.20 20.60
C GLN A 187 11.01 -0.69 20.65
N LYS A 188 10.51 0.10 19.69
CA LYS A 188 10.75 1.56 19.62
C LYS A 188 9.69 2.38 20.37
N ASP A 189 8.85 1.77 21.19
CA ASP A 189 7.77 2.42 21.96
C ASP A 189 6.85 3.33 21.13
N ILE A 190 6.67 3.00 19.86
CA ILE A 190 5.75 3.72 19.00
C ILE A 190 4.34 3.28 19.35
N PRO A 191 3.42 4.20 19.74
CA PRO A 191 2.07 3.84 20.16
C PRO A 191 1.27 3.31 18.97
N TYR A 192 1.02 2.02 18.94
CA TYR A 192 0.17 1.33 17.98
C TYR A 192 -0.76 0.35 18.69
N GLY A 193 -1.82 -0.04 18.03
CA GLY A 193 -2.95 -0.76 18.60
C GLY A 193 -2.77 -2.27 18.79
N GLY A 194 -1.58 -2.77 19.09
CA GLY A 194 -1.34 -4.20 19.35
C GLY A 194 -1.31 -5.09 18.09
N TYR A 195 -1.16 -6.39 18.34
CA TYR A 195 -1.20 -7.45 17.31
C TYR A 195 -2.62 -7.76 16.88
#